data_030addee26dc2b015775b4fcecaf9a42
#
_entry.id   030addee26dc2b015775b4fcecaf9a42
#
_cell.length_a   1.000
_cell.length_b   1.000
_cell.length_c   1.000
_cell.angle_alpha   90.00
_cell.angle_beta   90.00
_cell.angle_gamma   90.00
#
_symmetry.space_group_name_H-M   'P 1'
#
loop_
_entity.id
_entity.type
_entity.pdbx_description
1 polymer ?
#
loop_
_entity_poly.entity_id
_entity_poly.type
_entity_poly.pdbx_seq_one_letter_code
_entity_poly.pdbx_strand_id
1 'polypeptide(L)'
;TTQGREVAVSGMNAQIDGRPVIPRSGYLVEFNALWYNALKFAEEVALETSQNERAASLEEKARLAGNSFIELFLNKAGYLYDYIDGNYKDPNVRPNMIFAVSLPYSPLERSQKKSVIDFVTKELLTSCGIRSLSPKSDQFHPHYTGPEYEKKSAYFNGMAFPWLLGPYIEAYLNVFH
;
A
#
# COMPACT_ATOMS: atom_id res chain seq x y z
N THR A 1 -2.33 0.40 13.68
CA THR A 1 -2.97 -0.94 13.69
C THR A 1 -4.46 -0.84 13.42
N THR A 2 -5.03 -1.86 12.81
CA THR A 2 -6.45 -1.96 12.52
C THR A 2 -7.00 -3.31 12.98
N GLN A 3 -8.32 -3.43 13.13
CA GLN A 3 -9.01 -4.68 13.46
C GLN A 3 -9.92 -5.09 12.30
N GLY A 4 -9.31 -5.44 11.17
CA GLY A 4 -10.01 -5.71 9.91
C GLY A 4 -10.55 -7.12 9.72
N ARG A 5 -10.49 -8.00 10.73
CA ARG A 5 -10.96 -9.39 10.60
C ARG A 5 -12.48 -9.49 10.54
N GLU A 6 -13.17 -8.66 11.32
CA GLU A 6 -14.63 -8.66 11.41
C GLU A 6 -15.26 -7.43 10.75
N VAL A 7 -14.51 -6.33 10.65
CA VAL A 7 -14.98 -5.06 10.08
C VAL A 7 -14.00 -4.59 9.03
N ALA A 8 -14.51 -4.18 7.87
CA ALA A 8 -13.69 -3.57 6.83
C ALA A 8 -13.23 -2.18 7.28
N VAL A 9 -11.92 -2.00 7.50
CA VAL A 9 -11.32 -0.78 8.06
C VAL A 9 -10.46 -0.01 7.07
N SER A 10 -10.47 -0.40 5.79
CA SER A 10 -9.74 0.26 4.70
C SER A 10 -10.65 0.47 3.50
N GLY A 11 -10.13 1.12 2.44
CA GLY A 11 -10.86 1.25 1.17
C GLY A 11 -11.20 -0.08 0.49
N MET A 12 -10.57 -1.19 0.90
CA MET A 12 -10.91 -2.55 0.47
C MET A 12 -12.04 -3.09 1.35
N ASN A 13 -13.25 -2.59 1.14
CA ASN A 13 -14.38 -2.72 2.06
C ASN A 13 -15.52 -3.62 1.57
N ALA A 14 -15.34 -4.39 0.50
CA ALA A 14 -16.34 -5.35 0.05
C ALA A 14 -16.64 -6.39 1.14
N GLN A 15 -17.91 -6.71 1.31
CA GLN A 15 -18.39 -7.65 2.34
C GLN A 15 -19.31 -8.70 1.72
N ILE A 16 -19.21 -9.94 2.21
CA ILE A 16 -20.12 -11.04 1.97
C ILE A 16 -20.68 -11.48 3.33
N ASP A 17 -21.99 -11.50 3.48
CA ASP A 17 -22.68 -11.86 4.72
C ASP A 17 -22.14 -11.11 5.96
N GLY A 18 -21.89 -9.81 5.78
CA GLY A 18 -21.38 -8.92 6.84
C GLY A 18 -19.89 -9.10 7.18
N ARG A 19 -19.16 -9.96 6.48
CA ARG A 19 -17.72 -10.18 6.70
C ARG A 19 -16.89 -9.61 5.57
N PRO A 20 -15.75 -8.97 5.86
CA PRO A 20 -14.85 -8.48 4.82
C PRO A 20 -14.40 -9.61 3.88
N VAL A 21 -14.45 -9.35 2.56
CA VAL A 21 -13.87 -10.26 1.55
C VAL A 21 -12.36 -10.37 1.73
N ILE A 22 -11.73 -9.26 2.10
CA ILE A 22 -10.29 -9.17 2.39
C ILE A 22 -10.13 -8.70 3.85
N PRO A 23 -9.94 -9.61 4.80
CA PRO A 23 -9.84 -9.28 6.21
C PRO A 23 -8.45 -8.73 6.55
N ARG A 24 -8.17 -7.49 6.14
CA ARG A 24 -6.92 -6.78 6.44
C ARG A 24 -6.92 -6.28 7.87
N SER A 25 -5.93 -6.67 8.65
CA SER A 25 -5.82 -6.32 10.06
C SER A 25 -4.36 -6.03 10.44
N GLY A 26 -4.12 -5.38 11.59
CA GLY A 26 -2.79 -5.02 12.04
C GLY A 26 -2.23 -3.77 11.34
N TYR A 27 -1.05 -3.87 10.73
CA TYR A 27 -0.38 -2.77 10.03
C TYR A 27 -0.63 -2.89 8.52
N LEU A 28 -1.27 -1.90 7.92
CA LEU A 28 -1.53 -1.84 6.49
C LEU A 28 -0.45 -0.99 5.79
N VAL A 29 0.05 -1.45 4.64
CA VAL A 29 1.18 -0.83 3.96
C VAL A 29 0.92 0.62 3.58
N GLU A 30 -0.24 0.92 2.97
CA GLU A 30 -0.60 2.27 2.55
C GLU A 30 -0.80 3.22 3.75
N PHE A 31 -1.36 2.75 4.86
CA PHE A 31 -1.56 3.59 6.05
C PHE A 31 -0.23 3.95 6.71
N ASN A 32 0.72 3.02 6.73
CA ASN A 32 2.04 3.30 7.29
C ASN A 32 2.89 4.17 6.35
N ALA A 33 2.73 4.04 5.03
CA ALA A 33 3.32 4.96 4.06
C ALA A 33 2.76 6.39 4.22
N LEU A 34 1.44 6.53 4.34
CA LEU A 34 0.78 7.82 4.61
C LEU A 34 1.21 8.42 5.94
N TRP A 35 1.36 7.60 6.99
CA TRP A 35 1.84 8.05 8.29
C TRP A 35 3.26 8.62 8.21
N TYR A 36 4.17 7.91 7.54
CA TYR A 36 5.53 8.41 7.32
C TYR A 36 5.53 9.73 6.56
N ASN A 37 4.77 9.81 5.47
CA ASN A 37 4.63 11.02 4.68
C ASN A 37 4.06 12.19 5.52
N ALA A 38 3.06 11.94 6.37
CA ALA A 38 2.49 12.94 7.25
C ALA A 38 3.48 13.46 8.29
N LEU A 39 4.32 12.60 8.87
CA LEU A 39 5.39 12.99 9.79
C LEU A 39 6.41 13.90 9.11
N LYS A 40 6.87 13.53 7.91
CA LYS A 40 7.84 14.33 7.15
C LYS A 40 7.27 15.68 6.70
N PHE A 41 6.02 15.71 6.27
CA PHE A 41 5.34 16.96 5.93
C PHE A 41 5.16 17.86 7.16
N ALA A 42 4.78 17.30 8.31
CA ALA A 42 4.64 18.07 9.55
C ALA A 42 6.00 18.60 10.05
N GLU A 43 7.09 17.86 9.86
CA GLU A 43 8.46 18.31 10.12
C GLU A 43 8.81 19.53 9.26
N GLU A 44 8.57 19.48 7.95
CA GLU A 44 8.81 20.58 7.02
C GLU A 44 8.04 21.86 7.44
N VAL A 45 6.74 21.72 7.74
CA VAL A 45 5.92 22.84 8.23
C VAL A 45 6.45 23.40 9.56
N ALA A 46 6.92 22.55 10.47
CA ALA A 46 7.49 23.01 11.73
C ALA A 46 8.81 23.77 11.53
N LEU A 47 9.65 23.38 10.57
CA LEU A 47 10.86 24.11 10.21
C LEU A 47 10.53 25.46 9.57
N GLU A 48 9.61 25.53 8.62
CA GLU A 48 9.17 26.76 7.98
C GLU A 48 8.57 27.77 8.97
N THR A 49 7.92 27.28 10.03
CA THR A 49 7.34 28.10 11.10
C THR A 49 8.27 28.33 12.29
N SER A 50 9.57 28.01 12.16
CA SER A 50 10.60 28.16 13.18
C SER A 50 10.33 27.43 14.51
N GLN A 51 9.55 26.33 14.46
CA GLN A 51 9.26 25.46 15.60
C GLN A 51 10.33 24.35 15.71
N ASN A 52 11.57 24.69 15.96
CA ASN A 52 12.72 23.80 15.86
C ASN A 52 12.65 22.55 16.77
N GLU A 53 12.18 22.71 18.01
CA GLU A 53 12.01 21.58 18.94
C GLU A 53 10.97 20.57 18.42
N ARG A 54 9.88 21.08 17.86
CA ARG A 54 8.83 20.25 17.26
C ARG A 54 9.32 19.53 16.02
N ALA A 55 10.08 20.23 15.17
CA ALA A 55 10.71 19.66 13.98
C ALA A 55 11.63 18.49 14.36
N ALA A 56 12.53 18.67 15.33
CA ALA A 56 13.43 17.62 15.81
C ALA A 56 12.67 16.40 16.36
N SER A 57 11.57 16.63 17.11
CA SER A 57 10.72 15.54 17.59
C SER A 57 10.01 14.78 16.43
N LEU A 58 9.58 15.48 15.38
CA LEU A 58 8.94 14.88 14.21
C LEU A 58 9.94 14.13 13.33
N GLU A 59 11.15 14.66 13.16
CA GLU A 59 12.26 13.99 12.48
C GLU A 59 12.57 12.63 13.12
N GLU A 60 12.72 12.59 14.45
CA GLU A 60 12.99 11.34 15.17
C GLU A 60 11.84 10.33 15.00
N LYS A 61 10.59 10.77 15.08
CA LYS A 61 9.43 9.90 14.84
C LYS A 61 9.40 9.38 13.40
N ALA A 62 9.70 10.23 12.42
CA ALA A 62 9.79 9.85 11.02
C ALA A 62 10.90 8.82 10.80
N ARG A 63 12.08 9.02 11.40
CA ARG A 63 13.21 8.09 11.34
C ARG A 63 12.83 6.71 11.88
N LEU A 64 12.20 6.65 13.06
CA LEU A 64 11.73 5.39 13.65
C LEU A 64 10.65 4.72 12.79
N ALA A 65 9.68 5.49 12.31
CA ALA A 65 8.62 4.98 11.45
C ALA A 65 9.17 4.43 10.12
N GLY A 66 10.14 5.13 9.50
CA GLY A 66 10.77 4.71 8.26
C GLY A 66 11.57 3.41 8.41
N ASN A 67 12.38 3.30 9.47
CA ASN A 67 13.15 2.08 9.75
C ASN A 67 12.20 0.89 9.99
N SER A 68 11.18 1.07 10.81
CA SER A 68 10.18 0.02 11.07
C SER A 68 9.40 -0.36 9.81
N PHE A 69 9.09 0.61 8.94
CA PHE A 69 8.41 0.35 7.67
C PHE A 69 9.24 -0.58 6.79
N ILE A 70 10.53 -0.29 6.60
CA ILE A 70 11.41 -1.12 5.77
C ILE A 70 11.56 -2.52 6.37
N GLU A 71 11.82 -2.63 7.66
CA GLU A 71 12.02 -3.92 8.36
C GLU A 71 10.78 -4.82 8.28
N LEU A 72 9.61 -4.24 8.43
CA LEU A 72 8.36 -4.98 8.48
C LEU A 72 7.83 -5.32 7.08
N PHE A 73 7.76 -4.33 6.18
CA PHE A 73 7.04 -4.47 4.92
C PHE A 73 7.90 -4.93 3.75
N LEU A 74 9.18 -4.55 3.66
CA LEU A 74 10.00 -4.94 2.52
C LEU A 74 10.37 -6.43 2.62
N ASN A 75 9.93 -7.21 1.63
CA ASN A 75 10.28 -8.61 1.57
C ASN A 75 11.55 -8.87 0.76
N LYS A 76 12.08 -10.09 0.87
CA LYS A 76 13.33 -10.49 0.20
C LYS A 76 13.25 -10.47 -1.34
N ALA A 77 12.04 -10.55 -1.90
CA ALA A 77 11.84 -10.48 -3.34
C ALA A 77 11.83 -9.02 -3.88
N GLY A 78 11.74 -8.02 -2.98
CA GLY A 78 11.84 -6.61 -3.32
C GLY A 78 10.50 -5.90 -3.57
N TYR A 79 9.38 -6.49 -3.13
CA TYR A 79 8.08 -5.81 -3.05
C TYR A 79 7.62 -5.67 -1.60
N LEU A 80 6.49 -5.01 -1.33
CA LEU A 80 6.00 -4.81 0.03
C LEU A 80 4.85 -5.75 0.34
N TYR A 81 4.88 -6.36 1.54
CA TYR A 81 3.72 -7.07 2.08
C TYR A 81 2.51 -6.15 2.18
N ASP A 82 1.31 -6.65 1.88
CA ASP A 82 0.09 -5.84 1.87
C ASP A 82 -0.33 -5.41 3.29
N TYR A 83 -0.28 -6.34 4.24
CA TYR A 83 -0.49 -6.05 5.66
C TYR A 83 0.27 -7.04 6.55
N ILE A 84 0.41 -6.67 7.83
CA ILE A 84 1.11 -7.45 8.86
C ILE A 84 0.23 -7.51 10.10
N ASP A 85 -0.12 -8.74 10.53
CA ASP A 85 -0.93 -8.98 11.72
C ASP A 85 -0.19 -9.95 12.66
N GLY A 86 0.41 -9.42 13.70
CA GLY A 86 1.32 -10.19 14.56
C GLY A 86 2.51 -10.74 13.78
N ASN A 87 2.63 -12.07 13.72
CA ASN A 87 3.69 -12.75 12.97
C ASN A 87 3.32 -13.04 11.50
N TYR A 88 2.07 -12.81 11.11
CA TYR A 88 1.63 -13.01 9.74
C TYR A 88 1.97 -11.80 8.88
N LYS A 89 2.57 -12.05 7.72
CA LYS A 89 2.85 -11.06 6.68
C LYS A 89 2.15 -11.50 5.40
N ASP A 90 1.19 -10.71 4.90
CA ASP A 90 0.46 -11.05 3.66
C ASP A 90 1.36 -10.90 2.43
N PRO A 91 1.70 -12.01 1.73
CA PRO A 91 2.60 -11.99 0.59
C PRO A 91 1.92 -11.62 -0.73
N ASN A 92 0.62 -11.34 -0.72
CA ASN A 92 -0.12 -11.03 -1.93
C ASN A 92 0.40 -9.73 -2.57
N VAL A 93 0.70 -9.78 -3.85
CA VAL A 93 1.07 -8.58 -4.61
C VAL A 93 -0.21 -7.81 -4.92
N ARG A 94 -0.38 -6.69 -4.21
CA ARG A 94 -1.52 -5.77 -4.31
C ARG A 94 -1.05 -4.35 -4.61
N PRO A 95 -1.89 -3.50 -5.20
CA PRO A 95 -1.49 -2.16 -5.63
C PRO A 95 -1.22 -1.18 -4.47
N ASN A 96 -1.63 -1.51 -3.23
CA ASN A 96 -1.52 -0.62 -2.06
C ASN A 96 -0.07 -0.18 -1.80
N MET A 97 0.92 -0.98 -2.20
CA MET A 97 2.34 -0.65 -2.10
C MET A 97 2.76 0.56 -2.96
N ILE A 98 1.97 0.93 -3.98
CA ILE A 98 2.26 2.09 -4.85
C ILE A 98 2.38 3.37 -4.01
N PHE A 99 1.56 3.52 -2.97
CA PHE A 99 1.57 4.71 -2.12
C PHE A 99 2.90 4.92 -1.38
N ALA A 100 3.64 3.86 -1.07
CA ALA A 100 4.97 4.00 -0.50
C ALA A 100 6.00 4.61 -1.46
N VAL A 101 5.69 4.68 -2.76
CA VAL A 101 6.57 5.21 -3.81
C VAL A 101 6.05 6.51 -4.40
N SER A 102 4.72 6.65 -4.54
CA SER A 102 4.08 7.82 -5.18
C SER A 102 4.03 9.05 -4.29
N LEU A 103 3.99 8.87 -2.95
CA LEU A 103 3.94 9.98 -2.01
C LEU A 103 5.24 10.81 -2.04
N PRO A 104 5.17 12.14 -1.78
CA PRO A 104 6.33 13.03 -1.76
C PRO A 104 7.47 12.55 -0.86
N TYR A 105 7.11 12.04 0.34
CA TYR A 105 8.08 11.47 1.28
C TYR A 105 7.91 9.96 1.33
N SER A 106 8.96 9.25 1.02
CA SER A 106 9.00 7.79 1.02
C SER A 106 10.12 7.29 1.92
N PRO A 107 9.90 6.25 2.75
CA PRO A 107 10.97 5.65 3.53
C PRO A 107 11.91 4.77 2.69
N LEU A 108 11.53 4.47 1.45
CA LEU A 108 12.26 3.55 0.58
C LEU A 108 13.39 4.27 -0.17
N GLU A 109 14.53 3.61 -0.32
CA GLU A 109 15.62 4.03 -1.21
C GLU A 109 15.22 3.87 -2.69
N ARG A 110 15.93 4.56 -3.59
CA ARG A 110 15.63 4.52 -5.04
C ARG A 110 15.61 3.11 -5.63
N SER A 111 16.54 2.25 -5.22
CA SER A 111 16.61 0.85 -5.65
C SER A 111 15.40 0.05 -5.19
N GLN A 112 14.93 0.26 -3.97
CA GLN A 112 13.75 -0.38 -3.40
C GLN A 112 12.46 0.13 -4.07
N LYS A 113 12.33 1.45 -4.28
CA LYS A 113 11.23 2.05 -5.04
C LYS A 113 11.14 1.44 -6.44
N LYS A 114 12.29 1.34 -7.13
CA LYS A 114 12.36 0.73 -8.45
C LYS A 114 11.86 -0.71 -8.43
N SER A 115 12.33 -1.52 -7.48
CA SER A 115 11.90 -2.91 -7.35
C SER A 115 10.39 -3.03 -7.12
N VAL A 116 9.81 -2.21 -6.24
CA VAL A 116 8.35 -2.17 -5.99
C VAL A 116 7.59 -1.84 -7.27
N ILE A 117 8.01 -0.81 -8.02
CA ILE A 117 7.31 -0.41 -9.27
C ILE A 117 7.50 -1.44 -10.38
N ASP A 118 8.65 -2.08 -10.48
CA ASP A 118 8.86 -3.19 -11.42
C ASP A 118 7.88 -4.35 -11.16
N PHE A 119 7.64 -4.70 -9.88
CA PHE A 119 6.63 -5.70 -9.51
C PHE A 119 5.21 -5.28 -9.89
N VAL A 120 4.82 -4.04 -9.56
CA VAL A 120 3.50 -3.49 -9.92
C VAL A 120 3.30 -3.51 -11.43
N THR A 121 4.30 -3.04 -12.18
CA THR A 121 4.26 -3.01 -13.64
C THR A 121 4.07 -4.42 -14.23
N LYS A 122 4.88 -5.36 -13.75
CA LYS A 122 4.90 -6.72 -14.27
C LYS A 122 3.63 -7.52 -13.95
N GLU A 123 3.08 -7.33 -12.75
CA GLU A 123 2.02 -8.21 -12.24
C GLU A 123 0.63 -7.57 -12.21
N LEU A 124 0.56 -6.24 -12.10
CA LEU A 124 -0.70 -5.56 -11.88
C LEU A 124 -1.12 -4.60 -13.00
N LEU A 125 -0.17 -4.06 -13.78
CA LEU A 125 -0.51 -3.11 -14.86
C LEU A 125 -1.27 -3.81 -15.98
N THR A 126 -2.35 -3.17 -16.43
CA THR A 126 -3.15 -3.58 -17.59
C THR A 126 -3.38 -2.39 -18.52
N SER A 127 -3.98 -2.62 -19.68
CA SER A 127 -4.35 -1.56 -20.63
C SER A 127 -5.40 -0.57 -20.11
N CYS A 128 -6.10 -0.89 -19.02
CA CYS A 128 -7.22 -0.09 -18.48
C CYS A 128 -7.10 0.29 -17.00
N GLY A 129 -6.00 -0.08 -16.34
CA GLY A 129 -5.80 0.21 -14.92
C GLY A 129 -4.83 -0.74 -14.23
N ILE A 130 -4.78 -0.63 -12.91
CA ILE A 130 -3.95 -1.47 -12.04
C ILE A 130 -4.84 -2.51 -11.37
N ARG A 131 -4.48 -3.80 -11.48
CA ARG A 131 -5.21 -4.91 -10.84
C ARG A 131 -5.14 -4.81 -9.31
N SER A 132 -6.20 -5.21 -8.68
CA SER A 132 -6.31 -5.27 -7.21
C SER A 132 -5.56 -6.45 -6.58
N LEU A 133 -5.20 -7.45 -7.39
CA LEU A 133 -4.43 -8.62 -6.98
C LEU A 133 -3.66 -9.19 -8.17
N SER A 134 -2.46 -9.72 -7.92
CA SER A 134 -1.67 -10.43 -8.93
C SER A 134 -2.39 -11.69 -9.42
N PRO A 135 -2.37 -11.95 -10.75
CA PRO A 135 -2.88 -13.21 -11.32
C PRO A 135 -2.19 -14.48 -10.83
N LYS A 136 -1.07 -14.36 -10.12
CA LYS A 136 -0.35 -15.48 -9.53
C LYS A 136 -0.88 -15.91 -8.15
N SER A 137 -1.76 -15.11 -7.55
CA SER A 137 -2.38 -15.47 -6.28
C SER A 137 -3.46 -16.53 -6.47
N ASP A 138 -3.53 -17.50 -5.55
CA ASP A 138 -4.60 -18.51 -5.52
C ASP A 138 -5.97 -17.89 -5.28
N GLN A 139 -6.02 -16.64 -4.77
CA GLN A 139 -7.25 -15.89 -4.55
C GLN A 139 -7.68 -15.07 -5.77
N PHE A 140 -6.97 -15.15 -6.90
CA PHE A 140 -7.26 -14.32 -8.06
C PHE A 140 -8.59 -14.70 -8.74
N HIS A 141 -9.45 -13.69 -8.91
CA HIS A 141 -10.73 -13.81 -9.58
C HIS A 141 -10.77 -12.86 -10.79
N PRO A 142 -10.57 -13.38 -12.03
CA PRO A 142 -10.35 -12.54 -13.21
C PRO A 142 -11.61 -11.83 -13.74
N HIS A 143 -12.82 -12.29 -13.37
CA HIS A 143 -14.07 -11.84 -13.99
C HIS A 143 -15.06 -11.30 -12.96
N TYR A 144 -15.57 -10.09 -13.22
CA TYR A 144 -16.65 -9.46 -12.44
C TYR A 144 -18.02 -9.92 -12.99
N THR A 145 -18.30 -11.21 -12.88
CA THR A 145 -19.50 -11.87 -13.43
C THR A 145 -20.10 -12.84 -12.40
N GLY A 146 -21.28 -13.39 -12.70
CA GLY A 146 -21.92 -14.37 -11.82
C GLY A 146 -22.77 -13.75 -10.69
N PRO A 147 -23.07 -14.52 -9.66
CA PRO A 147 -23.77 -14.07 -8.46
C PRO A 147 -23.05 -12.94 -7.72
N GLU A 148 -23.79 -12.25 -6.81
CA GLU A 148 -23.25 -11.08 -6.11
C GLU A 148 -21.98 -11.41 -5.29
N TYR A 149 -21.91 -12.59 -4.68
CA TYR A 149 -20.75 -13.01 -3.90
C TYR A 149 -19.48 -13.17 -4.78
N GLU A 150 -19.63 -13.69 -6.02
CA GLU A 150 -18.51 -13.81 -6.97
C GLU A 150 -18.02 -12.43 -7.40
N LYS A 151 -18.95 -11.51 -7.71
CA LYS A 151 -18.61 -10.12 -8.06
C LYS A 151 -17.88 -9.42 -6.92
N LYS A 152 -18.37 -9.54 -5.68
CA LYS A 152 -17.70 -8.96 -4.51
C LYS A 152 -16.32 -9.57 -4.28
N SER A 153 -16.17 -10.87 -4.49
CA SER A 153 -14.86 -11.53 -4.42
C SER A 153 -13.90 -11.00 -5.49
N ALA A 154 -14.36 -10.89 -6.75
CA ALA A 154 -13.55 -10.41 -7.86
C ALA A 154 -13.12 -8.95 -7.68
N TYR A 155 -13.96 -8.10 -7.08
CA TYR A 155 -13.76 -6.65 -6.99
C TYR A 155 -12.38 -6.29 -6.43
N PHE A 156 -11.97 -6.91 -5.32
CA PHE A 156 -10.64 -6.71 -4.73
C PHE A 156 -9.66 -7.86 -4.94
N ASN A 157 -10.02 -8.86 -5.73
CA ASN A 157 -9.13 -9.99 -6.02
C ASN A 157 -8.86 -10.19 -7.53
N GLY A 158 -8.86 -9.12 -8.31
CA GLY A 158 -8.49 -9.26 -9.72
C GLY A 158 -8.89 -8.09 -10.61
N MET A 159 -9.95 -7.36 -10.25
CA MET A 159 -10.41 -6.22 -11.05
C MET A 159 -9.33 -5.14 -11.18
N ALA A 160 -9.27 -4.54 -12.37
CA ALA A 160 -8.39 -3.40 -12.61
C ALA A 160 -9.11 -2.08 -12.27
N PHE A 161 -8.41 -1.19 -11.57
CA PHE A 161 -8.90 0.12 -11.16
C PHE A 161 -8.18 1.23 -11.94
N PRO A 162 -8.88 1.97 -12.82
CA PRO A 162 -8.28 3.08 -13.59
C PRO A 162 -7.71 4.20 -12.71
N TRP A 163 -8.36 4.51 -11.58
CA TRP A 163 -7.92 5.58 -10.68
C TRP A 163 -6.52 5.37 -10.10
N LEU A 164 -6.06 4.11 -9.99
CA LEU A 164 -4.71 3.78 -9.54
C LEU A 164 -3.61 4.12 -10.56
N LEU A 165 -3.98 4.44 -11.82
CA LEU A 165 -3.01 4.91 -12.81
C LEU A 165 -2.36 6.23 -12.40
N GLY A 166 -3.10 7.14 -11.74
CA GLY A 166 -2.54 8.40 -11.23
C GLY A 166 -1.37 8.14 -10.26
N PRO A 167 -1.61 7.49 -9.11
CA PRO A 167 -0.53 7.13 -8.20
C PRO A 167 0.58 6.26 -8.83
N TYR A 168 0.24 5.38 -9.77
CA TYR A 168 1.25 4.58 -10.47
C TYR A 168 2.17 5.44 -11.35
N ILE A 169 1.61 6.38 -12.13
CA ILE A 169 2.40 7.28 -12.98
C ILE A 169 3.31 8.16 -12.10
N GLU A 170 2.79 8.71 -11.02
CA GLU A 170 3.57 9.48 -10.04
C GLU A 170 4.74 8.65 -9.49
N ALA A 171 4.45 7.43 -9.05
CA ALA A 171 5.49 6.51 -8.55
C ALA A 171 6.54 6.18 -9.62
N TYR A 172 6.11 5.98 -10.87
CA TYR A 172 7.01 5.73 -12.00
C TYR A 172 7.93 6.93 -12.26
N LEU A 173 7.38 8.14 -12.29
CA LEU A 173 8.16 9.38 -12.47
C LEU A 173 9.16 9.58 -11.32
N ASN A 174 8.76 9.36 -10.07
CA ASN A 174 9.64 9.46 -8.89
C ASN A 174 10.85 8.49 -8.93
N VAL A 175 10.78 7.43 -9.75
CA VAL A 175 11.86 6.44 -9.87
C VAL A 175 12.74 6.71 -11.09
N PHE A 176 12.14 7.06 -12.23
CA PHE A 176 12.82 7.05 -13.53
C PHE A 176 13.13 8.45 -14.08
N HIS A 177 12.63 9.50 -13.44
CA HIS A 177 12.92 10.89 -13.75
C HIS A 177 13.52 11.65 -12.57
#